data_b27a8993dc38caeb634d936d48fc971c
#
_entry.id   b27a8993dc38caeb634d936d48fc971c
#
_cell.length_a   1.000
_cell.length_b   1.000
_cell.length_c   1.000
_cell.angle_alpha   90.00
_cell.angle_beta   90.00
_cell.angle_gamma   90.00
#
_symmetry.space_group_name_H-M   'P 1'
#
loop_
_entity.id
_entity.type
_entity.pdbx_description
1 polymer ?
#
loop_
_entity_poly.entity_id
_entity_poly.type
_entity_poly.pdbx_seq_one_letter_code
_entity_poly.pdbx_strand_id
1 'polypeptide(L)'
;MSVARAGDSAFRSGLSLTAERPGWDDYYMAIARTVATRSSCIRRRVGALIVVEKAIIATGYNGTPLGVKNCADGGCPRCASDAPPGAGYDTCVCVHAEQNAIVLAARHGNATNGGVLYATLRPCFGCAKESIQAGLRELVYDEPYEYGAGLEEAYRRLIAESGIKLRQHPAP
;
A
#
# COMPACT_ATOMS: atom_id res chain seq x y z
N MET A 1 55.88 -1.38 -5.49
CA MET A 1 54.85 -2.17 -4.79
C MET A 1 53.49 -1.54 -5.09
N SER A 2 52.75 -2.19 -6.02
CA SER A 2 51.45 -1.75 -6.50
C SER A 2 50.37 -2.46 -5.69
N VAL A 3 49.53 -1.71 -4.99
CA VAL A 3 48.37 -2.26 -4.24
C VAL A 3 47.19 -2.33 -5.22
N ALA A 4 46.87 -3.53 -5.66
CA ALA A 4 45.67 -3.79 -6.46
C ALA A 4 44.40 -3.58 -5.61
N ARG A 5 43.51 -2.68 -6.04
CA ARG A 5 42.18 -2.51 -5.47
C ARG A 5 41.25 -3.65 -5.99
N ALA A 6 41.02 -4.62 -5.13
CA ALA A 6 39.90 -5.57 -5.31
C ALA A 6 38.63 -4.92 -4.77
N GLY A 7 37.63 -4.67 -5.60
CA GLY A 7 36.36 -4.16 -5.09
C GLY A 7 35.37 -3.55 -6.08
N ASP A 8 35.40 -3.89 -7.38
CA ASP A 8 34.50 -3.22 -8.35
C ASP A 8 33.71 -4.17 -9.29
N SER A 9 33.62 -5.47 -8.97
CA SER A 9 32.95 -6.41 -9.90
C SER A 9 31.57 -6.94 -9.45
N ALA A 10 31.13 -6.65 -8.23
CA ALA A 10 29.87 -7.24 -7.71
C ALA A 10 28.61 -6.40 -8.00
N PHE A 11 28.74 -5.13 -8.42
CA PHE A 11 27.56 -4.26 -8.66
C PHE A 11 27.06 -4.24 -10.11
N ARG A 12 27.77 -4.85 -11.05
CA ARG A 12 27.45 -4.80 -12.48
C ARG A 12 26.66 -5.98 -13.04
N SER A 13 26.33 -6.99 -12.26
CA SER A 13 25.74 -8.24 -12.77
C SER A 13 24.22 -8.34 -12.74
N GLY A 14 23.48 -7.25 -12.53
CA GLY A 14 22.02 -7.28 -12.39
C GLY A 14 21.18 -6.31 -13.23
N LEU A 15 21.77 -5.32 -13.89
CA LEU A 15 21.00 -4.42 -14.75
C LEU A 15 21.32 -4.73 -16.21
N SER A 16 20.45 -5.49 -16.86
CA SER A 16 20.42 -5.55 -18.32
C SER A 16 20.03 -4.16 -18.86
N LEU A 17 20.95 -3.46 -19.50
CA LEU A 17 20.68 -2.17 -20.14
C LEU A 17 19.74 -2.28 -21.36
N THR A 18 19.24 -3.48 -21.65
CA THR A 18 18.29 -3.80 -22.72
C THR A 18 16.87 -4.03 -22.20
N ALA A 19 16.62 -3.91 -20.87
CA ALA A 19 15.29 -4.06 -20.33
C ALA A 19 14.39 -2.91 -20.80
N GLU A 20 13.25 -3.27 -21.39
CA GLU A 20 12.23 -2.31 -21.77
C GLU A 20 11.77 -1.51 -20.54
N ARG A 21 11.62 -0.21 -20.71
CA ARG A 21 11.19 0.67 -19.62
C ARG A 21 9.77 0.29 -19.18
N PRO A 22 9.52 -0.01 -17.88
CA PRO A 22 8.20 -0.38 -17.41
C PRO A 22 7.18 0.75 -17.58
N GLY A 23 5.93 0.41 -17.78
CA GLY A 23 4.81 1.33 -17.71
C GLY A 23 4.71 1.98 -16.31
N TRP A 24 4.01 3.12 -16.23
CA TRP A 24 3.88 3.85 -14.96
C TRP A 24 3.18 3.01 -13.88
N ASP A 25 2.16 2.25 -14.25
CA ASP A 25 1.45 1.39 -13.30
C ASP A 25 2.33 0.27 -12.77
N ASP A 26 3.09 -0.39 -13.65
CA ASP A 26 4.05 -1.43 -13.27
C ASP A 26 5.12 -0.88 -12.32
N TYR A 27 5.64 0.30 -12.65
CA TYR A 27 6.64 0.99 -11.83
C TYR A 27 6.11 1.30 -10.43
N TYR A 28 4.93 1.94 -10.33
CA TYR A 28 4.37 2.30 -9.03
C TYR A 28 3.93 1.06 -8.24
N MET A 29 3.38 0.05 -8.90
CA MET A 29 2.97 -1.17 -8.22
C MET A 29 4.19 -1.96 -7.70
N ALA A 30 5.30 -1.99 -8.44
CA ALA A 30 6.56 -2.58 -7.97
C ALA A 30 7.07 -1.88 -6.70
N ILE A 31 6.97 -0.55 -6.64
CA ILE A 31 7.33 0.22 -5.43
C ILE A 31 6.36 -0.10 -4.28
N ALA A 32 5.04 -0.17 -4.53
CA ALA A 32 4.06 -0.55 -3.51
C ALA A 32 4.36 -1.94 -2.90
N ARG A 33 4.75 -2.91 -3.73
CA ARG A 33 5.18 -4.25 -3.27
C ARG A 33 6.46 -4.16 -2.43
N THR A 34 7.42 -3.34 -2.82
CA THR A 34 8.64 -3.10 -2.03
C THR A 34 8.29 -2.46 -0.68
N VAL A 35 7.38 -1.48 -0.66
CA VAL A 35 6.89 -0.84 0.58
C VAL A 35 6.23 -1.88 1.49
N ALA A 36 5.44 -2.83 0.96
CA ALA A 36 4.81 -3.90 1.72
C ALA A 36 5.80 -4.75 2.52
N THR A 37 7.05 -4.90 2.04
CA THR A 37 8.09 -5.68 2.75
C THR A 37 8.45 -5.11 4.13
N ARG A 38 8.20 -3.82 4.37
CA ARG A 38 8.42 -3.16 5.66
C ARG A 38 7.31 -3.43 6.69
N SER A 39 6.19 -4.00 6.28
CA SER A 39 5.09 -4.32 7.20
C SER A 39 5.53 -5.31 8.27
N SER A 40 5.19 -5.02 9.51
CA SER A 40 5.36 -5.93 10.66
C SER A 40 4.12 -6.80 10.91
N CYS A 41 3.06 -6.68 10.11
CA CYS A 41 1.85 -7.47 10.29
C CYS A 41 2.10 -8.95 10.02
N ILE A 42 1.73 -9.81 10.98
CA ILE A 42 1.91 -11.27 10.90
C ILE A 42 0.81 -11.98 10.10
N ARG A 43 -0.27 -11.25 9.74
CA ARG A 43 -1.40 -11.80 8.97
C ARG A 43 -1.25 -11.57 7.48
N ARG A 44 -1.07 -10.30 7.09
CA ARG A 44 -0.93 -9.90 5.70
C ARG A 44 -0.08 -8.64 5.61
N ARG A 45 0.87 -8.62 4.69
CA ARG A 45 1.70 -7.45 4.43
C ARG A 45 1.12 -6.69 3.25
N VAL A 46 0.78 -5.44 3.48
CA VAL A 46 0.21 -4.54 2.47
C VAL A 46 1.08 -3.30 2.38
N GLY A 47 1.30 -2.84 1.17
CA GLY A 47 1.98 -1.58 0.87
C GLY A 47 1.11 -0.70 -0.01
N ALA A 48 1.21 0.60 0.19
CA ALA A 48 0.53 1.60 -0.62
C ALA A 48 1.43 2.81 -0.86
N LEU A 49 1.14 3.56 -1.92
CA LEU A 49 1.74 4.86 -2.18
C LEU A 49 0.75 5.79 -2.86
N ILE A 50 0.96 7.09 -2.69
CA ILE A 50 0.16 8.14 -3.34
C ILE A 50 1.04 8.86 -4.34
N VAL A 51 0.53 9.00 -5.57
CA VAL A 51 1.18 9.66 -6.69
C VAL A 51 0.37 10.88 -7.10
N VAL A 52 1.00 12.04 -7.18
CA VAL A 52 0.45 13.28 -7.72
C VAL A 52 1.40 13.77 -8.82
N GLU A 53 0.89 14.07 -10.01
CA GLU A 53 1.70 14.57 -11.14
C GLU A 53 2.96 13.73 -11.41
N LYS A 54 2.83 12.41 -11.35
CA LYS A 54 3.92 11.42 -11.50
C LYS A 54 4.95 11.41 -10.37
N ALA A 55 4.82 12.24 -9.35
CA ALA A 55 5.67 12.22 -8.16
C ALA A 55 5.04 11.34 -7.06
N ILE A 56 5.82 10.47 -6.44
CA ILE A 56 5.41 9.76 -5.23
C ILE A 56 5.51 10.76 -4.07
N ILE A 57 4.37 11.11 -3.47
CA ILE A 57 4.29 12.10 -2.39
C ILE A 57 4.21 11.46 -0.99
N ALA A 58 3.79 10.21 -0.91
CA ALA A 58 3.75 9.44 0.33
C ALA A 58 3.77 7.94 0.05
N THR A 59 4.25 7.18 1.01
CA THR A 59 4.17 5.72 1.04
C THR A 59 3.56 5.27 2.36
N GLY A 60 2.98 4.08 2.41
CA GLY A 60 2.44 3.50 3.63
C GLY A 60 2.51 1.98 3.59
N TYR A 61 2.77 1.37 4.72
CA TYR A 61 2.63 -0.07 4.93
C TYR A 61 1.82 -0.33 6.19
N ASN A 62 1.13 -1.44 6.25
CA ASN A 62 0.30 -1.73 7.41
C ASN A 62 1.14 -2.18 8.62
N GLY A 63 0.76 -1.70 9.79
CA GLY A 63 1.46 -1.98 11.05
C GLY A 63 0.83 -1.25 12.23
N THR A 64 1.31 -1.53 13.42
CA THR A 64 0.88 -0.84 14.64
C THR A 64 1.25 0.64 14.60
N PRO A 65 0.49 1.53 15.27
CA PRO A 65 0.81 2.95 15.34
C PRO A 65 2.19 3.23 15.93
N LEU A 66 2.69 4.43 15.65
CA LEU A 66 3.96 4.92 16.20
C LEU A 66 3.96 4.84 17.74
N GLY A 67 5.03 4.26 18.30
CA GLY A 67 5.17 4.08 19.75
C GLY A 67 4.47 2.83 20.31
N VAL A 68 3.67 2.13 19.52
CA VAL A 68 3.06 0.85 19.90
C VAL A 68 3.96 -0.31 19.49
N LYS A 69 4.03 -1.34 20.33
CA LYS A 69 4.77 -2.58 20.05
C LYS A 69 4.39 -3.14 18.68
N ASN A 70 5.37 -3.59 17.90
CA ASN A 70 5.12 -4.11 16.56
C ASN A 70 4.17 -5.34 16.59
N CYS A 71 3.40 -5.49 15.53
CA CYS A 71 2.50 -6.63 15.36
C CYS A 71 3.26 -7.97 15.45
N ALA A 72 4.42 -8.07 14.82
CA ALA A 72 5.28 -9.26 14.88
C ALA A 72 5.78 -9.58 16.30
N ASP A 73 5.84 -8.58 17.17
CA ASP A 73 6.25 -8.72 18.57
C ASP A 73 5.05 -8.87 19.53
N GLY A 74 3.85 -9.14 18.99
CA GLY A 74 2.60 -9.32 19.76
C GLY A 74 1.85 -8.02 20.08
N GLY A 75 2.15 -6.90 19.38
CA GLY A 75 1.50 -5.61 19.63
C GLY A 75 0.06 -5.49 19.10
N CYS A 76 -0.43 -6.48 18.34
CA CYS A 76 -1.81 -6.49 17.84
C CYS A 76 -2.56 -7.72 18.35
N PRO A 77 -3.50 -7.56 19.32
CA PRO A 77 -4.26 -8.68 19.87
C PRO A 77 -5.04 -9.46 18.82
N ARG A 78 -5.68 -8.78 17.88
CA ARG A 78 -6.42 -9.41 16.77
C ARG A 78 -5.51 -10.27 15.90
N CYS A 79 -4.33 -9.77 15.54
CA CYS A 79 -3.40 -10.53 14.70
C CYS A 79 -2.83 -11.75 15.43
N ALA A 80 -2.65 -11.67 16.74
CA ALA A 80 -2.19 -12.77 17.60
C ALA A 80 -3.29 -13.78 17.96
N SER A 81 -4.56 -13.48 17.69
CA SER A 81 -5.69 -14.38 17.98
C SER A 81 -5.98 -15.34 16.83
N ASP A 82 -6.88 -16.31 17.05
CA ASP A 82 -7.38 -17.23 16.01
C ASP A 82 -8.56 -16.66 15.22
N ALA A 83 -8.83 -15.35 15.32
CA ALA A 83 -9.92 -14.70 14.60
C ALA A 83 -9.83 -14.97 13.09
N PRO A 84 -10.89 -15.47 12.44
CA PRO A 84 -10.87 -15.74 11.01
C PRO A 84 -10.74 -14.45 10.17
N PRO A 85 -10.36 -14.55 8.90
CA PRO A 85 -10.40 -13.42 7.98
C PRO A 85 -11.80 -12.77 7.99
N GLY A 86 -11.84 -11.44 8.03
CA GLY A 86 -13.10 -10.69 8.07
C GLY A 86 -13.67 -10.41 9.47
N ALA A 87 -13.15 -11.04 10.54
CA ALA A 87 -13.66 -10.86 11.91
C ALA A 87 -12.67 -10.13 12.83
N GLY A 88 -13.20 -9.47 13.88
CA GLY A 88 -12.42 -8.86 14.97
C GLY A 88 -11.59 -7.64 14.54
N TYR A 89 -11.98 -6.94 13.49
CA TYR A 89 -11.24 -5.75 13.03
C TYR A 89 -11.35 -4.56 13.98
N ASP A 90 -12.38 -4.51 14.80
CA ASP A 90 -12.61 -3.54 15.86
C ASP A 90 -11.52 -3.56 16.94
N THR A 91 -10.87 -4.71 17.13
CA THR A 91 -9.73 -4.87 18.05
C THR A 91 -8.37 -4.89 17.35
N CYS A 92 -8.34 -4.66 16.03
CA CYS A 92 -7.10 -4.60 15.27
C CYS A 92 -6.43 -3.23 15.45
N VAL A 93 -5.27 -3.20 16.09
CA VAL A 93 -4.49 -1.98 16.25
C VAL A 93 -3.64 -1.60 15.03
N CYS A 94 -3.51 -2.49 14.04
CA CYS A 94 -2.75 -2.17 12.84
C CYS A 94 -3.49 -1.14 11.98
N VAL A 95 -2.83 -0.03 11.72
CA VAL A 95 -3.25 0.96 10.72
C VAL A 95 -3.02 0.38 9.33
N HIS A 96 -3.94 0.58 8.41
CA HIS A 96 -3.81 0.06 7.06
C HIS A 96 -2.76 0.84 6.25
N ALA A 97 -2.23 0.23 5.20
CA ALA A 97 -1.21 0.82 4.36
C ALA A 97 -1.68 2.14 3.70
N GLU A 98 -2.91 2.14 3.22
CA GLU A 98 -3.56 3.28 2.58
C GLU A 98 -3.74 4.44 3.58
N GLN A 99 -4.21 4.13 4.79
CA GLN A 99 -4.35 5.10 5.88
C GLN A 99 -3.00 5.72 6.24
N ASN A 100 -1.95 4.86 6.38
CA ASN A 100 -0.61 5.33 6.66
C ASN A 100 -0.07 6.26 5.55
N ALA A 101 -0.33 5.95 4.27
CA ALA A 101 0.05 6.82 3.17
C ALA A 101 -0.64 8.19 3.24
N ILE A 102 -1.96 8.22 3.51
CA ILE A 102 -2.74 9.46 3.65
C ILE A 102 -2.25 10.27 4.86
N VAL A 103 -2.08 9.63 6.01
CA VAL A 103 -1.60 10.30 7.24
C VAL A 103 -0.18 10.82 7.06
N LEU A 104 0.70 10.06 6.39
CA LEU A 104 2.07 10.51 6.12
C LEU A 104 2.08 11.73 5.17
N ALA A 105 1.26 11.73 4.13
CA ALA A 105 1.10 12.90 3.27
C ALA A 105 0.67 14.12 4.08
N ALA A 106 -0.34 13.99 4.93
CA ALA A 106 -0.83 15.07 5.79
C ALA A 106 0.26 15.57 6.77
N ARG A 107 1.03 14.67 7.40
CA ARG A 107 2.11 15.05 8.33
C ARG A 107 3.21 15.86 7.66
N HIS A 108 3.45 15.63 6.38
CA HIS A 108 4.48 16.34 5.61
C HIS A 108 3.93 17.52 4.79
N GLY A 109 2.65 17.83 4.92
CA GLY A 109 2.01 18.93 4.19
C GLY A 109 1.87 18.67 2.68
N ASN A 110 1.93 17.41 2.25
CA ASN A 110 1.77 17.04 0.85
C ASN A 110 0.28 16.96 0.49
N ALA A 111 -0.13 17.75 -0.50
CA ALA A 111 -1.49 17.72 -1.02
C ALA A 111 -1.77 16.41 -1.77
N THR A 112 -2.87 15.74 -1.44
CA THR A 112 -3.29 14.47 -2.05
C THR A 112 -4.32 14.66 -3.17
N ASN A 113 -4.91 15.84 -3.28
CA ASN A 113 -6.00 16.14 -4.20
C ASN A 113 -5.62 15.83 -5.66
N GLY A 114 -6.49 15.10 -6.36
CA GLY A 114 -6.27 14.65 -7.73
C GLY A 114 -5.25 13.51 -7.88
N GLY A 115 -4.72 13.00 -6.77
CA GLY A 115 -3.73 11.93 -6.74
C GLY A 115 -4.30 10.55 -7.08
N VAL A 116 -3.42 9.60 -7.29
CA VAL A 116 -3.69 8.18 -7.51
C VAL A 116 -3.06 7.38 -6.37
N LEU A 117 -3.84 6.51 -5.74
CA LEU A 117 -3.33 5.56 -4.75
C LEU A 117 -3.06 4.22 -5.43
N TYR A 118 -1.87 3.70 -5.26
CA TYR A 118 -1.50 2.32 -5.62
C TYR A 118 -1.40 1.50 -4.34
N ALA A 119 -2.05 0.36 -4.29
CA ALA A 119 -2.04 -0.55 -3.15
C ALA A 119 -1.87 -2.00 -3.60
N THR A 120 -1.11 -2.79 -2.84
CA THR A 120 -0.92 -4.21 -3.16
C THR A 120 -2.15 -5.07 -2.92
N LEU A 121 -3.16 -4.53 -2.23
CA LEU A 121 -4.45 -5.16 -1.98
C LEU A 121 -5.57 -4.16 -2.27
N ARG A 122 -6.72 -4.64 -2.77
CA ARG A 122 -7.92 -3.79 -2.93
C ARG A 122 -8.21 -3.04 -1.63
N PRO A 123 -8.27 -1.70 -1.64
CA PRO A 123 -8.55 -0.91 -0.45
C PRO A 123 -9.85 -1.34 0.21
N CYS A 124 -9.85 -1.47 1.52
CA CYS A 124 -11.06 -1.82 2.25
C CYS A 124 -12.09 -0.68 2.23
N PHE A 125 -13.34 -0.96 2.65
CA PHE A 125 -14.42 0.03 2.67
C PHE A 125 -14.04 1.30 3.46
N GLY A 126 -13.34 1.15 4.59
CA GLY A 126 -12.82 2.28 5.37
C GLY A 126 -11.78 3.09 4.59
N CYS A 127 -10.76 2.41 4.05
CA CYS A 127 -9.70 3.06 3.27
C CYS A 127 -10.24 3.73 2.00
N ALA A 128 -11.25 3.16 1.34
CA ALA A 128 -11.89 3.79 0.19
C ALA A 128 -12.58 5.11 0.59
N LYS A 129 -13.32 5.14 1.71
CA LYS A 129 -13.92 6.40 2.23
C LYS A 129 -12.88 7.47 2.51
N GLU A 130 -11.80 7.09 3.19
CA GLU A 130 -10.71 8.02 3.52
C GLU A 130 -10.00 8.53 2.27
N SER A 131 -9.78 7.66 1.28
CA SER A 131 -9.18 8.03 -0.01
C SER A 131 -10.04 9.03 -0.79
N ILE A 132 -11.37 8.82 -0.81
CA ILE A 132 -12.32 9.76 -1.41
C ILE A 132 -12.25 11.11 -0.68
N GLN A 133 -12.28 11.08 0.66
CA GLN A 133 -12.23 12.30 1.46
C GLN A 133 -10.88 13.03 1.35
N ALA A 134 -9.79 12.30 1.09
CA ALA A 134 -8.47 12.86 0.78
C ALA A 134 -8.37 13.47 -0.63
N GLY A 135 -9.44 13.44 -1.42
CA GLY A 135 -9.49 14.01 -2.78
C GLY A 135 -8.75 13.19 -3.83
N LEU A 136 -8.50 11.92 -3.58
CA LEU A 136 -7.90 11.03 -4.58
C LEU A 136 -8.89 10.76 -5.71
N ARG A 137 -8.40 10.73 -6.95
CA ARG A 137 -9.21 10.50 -8.16
C ARG A 137 -9.28 9.04 -8.59
N GLU A 138 -8.32 8.22 -8.12
CA GLU A 138 -8.18 6.84 -8.58
C GLU A 138 -7.53 5.96 -7.51
N LEU A 139 -8.03 4.72 -7.39
CA LEU A 139 -7.49 3.63 -6.60
C LEU A 139 -7.08 2.49 -7.54
N VAL A 140 -5.79 2.15 -7.55
CA VAL A 140 -5.22 1.06 -8.33
C VAL A 140 -4.74 -0.01 -7.37
N TYR A 141 -5.15 -1.26 -7.58
CA TYR A 141 -4.78 -2.34 -6.69
C TYR A 141 -4.30 -3.59 -7.45
N ASP A 142 -3.46 -4.37 -6.78
CA ASP A 142 -2.90 -5.62 -7.30
C ASP A 142 -3.84 -6.81 -7.02
N GLU A 143 -3.93 -7.22 -5.76
CA GLU A 143 -4.71 -8.37 -5.34
C GLU A 143 -6.18 -7.99 -5.07
N PRO A 144 -7.16 -8.76 -5.57
CA PRO A 144 -8.55 -8.53 -5.25
C PRO A 144 -8.89 -8.93 -3.81
N TYR A 145 -9.91 -8.31 -3.28
CA TYR A 145 -10.55 -8.69 -2.03
C TYR A 145 -12.06 -8.45 -2.15
N GLU A 146 -12.85 -9.44 -1.80
CA GLU A 146 -14.30 -9.36 -1.85
C GLU A 146 -14.91 -9.48 -0.46
N TYR A 147 -15.96 -8.71 -0.24
CA TYR A 147 -16.76 -8.76 0.97
C TYR A 147 -17.98 -9.66 0.81
N GLY A 148 -18.64 -9.98 1.93
CA GLY A 148 -19.98 -10.53 1.87
C GLY A 148 -20.95 -9.58 1.13
N ALA A 149 -22.00 -10.13 0.51
CA ALA A 149 -22.85 -9.45 -0.47
C ALA A 149 -23.34 -8.05 -0.04
N GLY A 150 -23.77 -7.86 1.20
CA GLY A 150 -24.29 -6.57 1.67
C GLY A 150 -23.23 -5.47 1.73
N LEU A 151 -22.01 -5.79 2.19
CA LEU A 151 -20.92 -4.81 2.24
C LEU A 151 -20.35 -4.56 0.83
N GLU A 152 -20.30 -5.56 -0.02
CA GLU A 152 -19.85 -5.40 -1.41
C GLU A 152 -20.81 -4.49 -2.20
N GLU A 153 -22.11 -4.57 -1.96
CA GLU A 153 -23.10 -3.65 -2.56
C GLU A 153 -22.89 -2.22 -2.07
N ALA A 154 -22.71 -2.03 -0.76
CA ALA A 154 -22.42 -0.71 -0.18
C ALA A 154 -21.11 -0.13 -0.72
N TYR A 155 -20.08 -0.98 -0.91
CA TYR A 155 -18.79 -0.58 -1.49
C TYR A 155 -18.96 -0.10 -2.94
N ARG A 156 -19.68 -0.90 -3.78
CA ARG A 156 -19.93 -0.53 -5.18
C ARG A 156 -20.70 0.78 -5.30
N ARG A 157 -21.72 0.96 -4.45
CA ARG A 157 -22.47 2.20 -4.38
C ARG A 157 -21.60 3.40 -4.00
N LEU A 158 -20.73 3.27 -2.98
CA LEU A 158 -19.78 4.31 -2.58
C LEU A 158 -18.89 4.74 -3.73
N ILE A 159 -18.29 3.79 -4.45
CA ILE A 159 -17.42 4.06 -5.60
C ILE A 159 -18.18 4.76 -6.72
N ALA A 160 -19.39 4.28 -7.05
CA ALA A 160 -20.22 4.85 -8.12
C ALA A 160 -20.66 6.29 -7.80
N GLU A 161 -21.12 6.56 -6.59
CA GLU A 161 -21.60 7.89 -6.17
C GLU A 161 -20.45 8.92 -6.03
N SER A 162 -19.27 8.48 -5.59
CA SER A 162 -18.12 9.37 -5.44
C SER A 162 -17.43 9.74 -6.76
N GLY A 163 -17.62 8.95 -7.80
CA GLY A 163 -16.91 9.11 -9.07
C GLY A 163 -15.42 8.75 -9.05
N ILE A 164 -14.90 8.26 -7.92
CA ILE A 164 -13.51 7.78 -7.85
C ILE A 164 -13.34 6.54 -8.73
N LYS A 165 -12.26 6.48 -9.49
CA LYS A 165 -11.95 5.29 -10.29
C LYS A 165 -11.37 4.19 -9.41
N LEU A 166 -11.86 2.97 -9.58
CA LEU A 166 -11.31 1.78 -8.93
C LEU A 166 -10.96 0.76 -10.01
N ARG A 167 -9.69 0.37 -10.10
CA ARG A 167 -9.26 -0.64 -11.07
C ARG A 167 -8.18 -1.57 -10.51
N GLN A 168 -8.22 -2.79 -10.99
CA GLN A 168 -7.17 -3.76 -10.74
C GLN A 168 -6.02 -3.60 -11.74
N HIS A 169 -4.79 -3.72 -11.25
CA HIS A 169 -3.58 -3.84 -12.04
C HIS A 169 -2.73 -4.98 -11.45
N PRO A 170 -3.02 -6.24 -11.86
CA PRO A 170 -2.35 -7.40 -11.30
C PRO A 170 -0.87 -7.44 -11.69
N ALA A 171 -0.08 -8.19 -10.92
CA ALA A 171 1.27 -8.54 -11.31
C ALA A 171 1.28 -9.25 -12.67
N PRO A 172 2.26 -8.98 -13.53
CA PRO A 172 2.47 -9.72 -14.77
C PRO A 172 2.82 -11.20 -14.49
#